data_72793adebc491edde65c3abadae1806f
#
_entry.id   72793adebc491edde65c3abadae1806f
#
_cell.length_a   1.000
_cell.length_b   1.000
_cell.length_c   1.000
_cell.angle_alpha   90.00
_cell.angle_beta   90.00
_cell.angle_gamma   90.00
#
_symmetry.space_group_name_H-M   'P 1'
#
loop_
_entity.id
_entity.type
_entity.pdbx_description
1 polymer ?
#
loop_
_entity_poly.entity_id
_entity_poly.type
_entity_poly.pdbx_seq_one_letter_code
_entity_poly.pdbx_strand_id
1 'polypeptide(L)'
;MRIDWTALPKAVTQEVADRAGGTHITLATTGDHAEIAATVIGTHGTVFIKAAHSDFGVRSLRYELRVSEALSRSHSPAVEWYFEAAGWLVVGFEHCDGPHADLSPGSPDLKLLRKALAALAETPAPDVPLFSPKARLGFEHPAMDGDTLVHTDLGPANLIVTQRGLRIVDWAMATKAAPWVELATLTLWLISAGHTPQQAEQWLARQPAWHTADPKVLDYFATRNAEKWAAKSAVATASWVQDLADWTSLWFMFRSQPGGPRG
;
A
#
# COMPACT_ATOMS: atom_id res chain seq x y z
N MET A 1 -10.94 2.91 -13.45
CA MET A 1 -10.69 1.98 -14.59
C MET A 1 -9.51 2.54 -15.37
N ARG A 2 -8.48 1.73 -15.63
CA ARG A 2 -7.31 2.16 -16.42
C ARG A 2 -7.69 2.45 -17.86
N ILE A 3 -7.02 3.43 -18.45
CA ILE A 3 -7.15 3.80 -19.85
C ILE A 3 -5.81 3.68 -20.56
N ASP A 4 -5.84 3.63 -21.88
CA ASP A 4 -4.63 3.63 -22.69
C ASP A 4 -3.96 5.01 -22.68
N TRP A 5 -2.63 5.05 -22.77
CA TRP A 5 -1.84 6.30 -22.84
C TRP A 5 -2.28 7.20 -24.01
N THR A 6 -2.64 6.61 -25.14
CA THR A 6 -3.07 7.33 -26.34
C THR A 6 -4.41 8.05 -26.18
N ALA A 7 -5.18 7.71 -25.14
CA ALA A 7 -6.43 8.37 -24.82
C ALA A 7 -6.24 9.69 -24.03
N LEU A 8 -5.00 9.98 -23.57
CA LEU A 8 -4.72 11.23 -22.88
C LEU A 8 -4.78 12.43 -23.83
N PRO A 9 -5.25 13.61 -23.35
CA PRO A 9 -5.19 14.85 -24.10
C PRO A 9 -3.73 15.18 -24.51
N LYS A 10 -3.57 15.71 -25.75
CA LYS A 10 -2.24 16.10 -26.25
C LYS A 10 -1.50 17.06 -25.33
N ALA A 11 -2.21 17.96 -24.64
CA ALA A 11 -1.62 18.87 -23.67
C ALA A 11 -0.95 18.13 -22.50
N VAL A 12 -1.53 17.00 -22.06
CA VAL A 12 -0.99 16.18 -20.98
C VAL A 12 0.24 15.40 -21.46
N THR A 13 0.13 14.73 -22.61
CA THR A 13 1.24 13.92 -23.14
C THR A 13 2.45 14.79 -23.53
N GLN A 14 2.22 16.00 -24.04
CA GLN A 14 3.28 16.94 -24.37
C GLN A 14 4.01 17.44 -23.10
N GLU A 15 3.28 17.86 -22.08
CA GLU A 15 3.85 18.32 -20.82
C GLU A 15 4.68 17.22 -20.12
N VAL A 16 4.20 15.96 -20.15
CA VAL A 16 4.97 14.81 -19.65
C VAL A 16 6.25 14.63 -20.47
N ALA A 17 6.17 14.72 -21.81
CA ALA A 17 7.33 14.60 -22.69
C ALA A 17 8.37 15.69 -22.42
N ASP A 18 7.94 16.93 -22.23
CA ASP A 18 8.82 18.08 -21.97
C ASP A 18 9.54 17.90 -20.62
N ARG A 19 8.83 17.45 -19.58
CA ARG A 19 9.41 17.21 -18.23
C ARG A 19 10.35 16.02 -18.19
N ALA A 20 10.02 14.94 -18.88
CA ALA A 20 10.85 13.73 -18.90
C ALA A 20 11.99 13.81 -19.93
N GLY A 21 11.90 14.71 -20.90
CA GLY A 21 12.85 14.79 -22.03
C GLY A 21 12.63 13.65 -23.03
N GLY A 22 11.39 13.17 -23.21
CA GLY A 22 11.04 12.09 -24.13
C GLY A 22 9.78 11.34 -23.73
N THR A 23 9.42 10.32 -24.52
CA THR A 23 8.13 9.61 -24.38
C THR A 23 8.24 8.12 -24.61
N HIS A 24 9.30 7.45 -24.18
CA HIS A 24 9.26 6.00 -24.13
C HIS A 24 8.47 5.56 -22.88
N ILE A 25 7.28 4.98 -23.10
CA ILE A 25 6.30 4.72 -22.06
C ILE A 25 6.07 3.24 -21.88
N THR A 26 6.14 2.76 -20.65
CA THR A 26 5.73 1.42 -20.26
C THR A 26 4.61 1.52 -19.23
N LEU A 27 3.40 1.09 -19.58
CA LEU A 27 2.26 1.09 -18.66
C LEU A 27 2.47 0.06 -17.54
N ALA A 28 2.15 0.45 -16.32
CA ALA A 28 2.13 -0.49 -15.21
C ALA A 28 0.92 -1.42 -15.34
N THR A 29 1.09 -2.68 -14.98
CA THR A 29 0.06 -3.73 -15.10
C THR A 29 -0.80 -3.86 -13.84
N THR A 30 -0.41 -3.24 -12.71
CA THR A 30 -1.05 -3.34 -11.40
C THR A 30 -1.44 -1.96 -10.85
N GLY A 31 -2.35 -1.92 -9.87
CA GLY A 31 -2.83 -0.69 -9.19
C GLY A 31 -4.13 -0.14 -9.79
N ASP A 32 -5.05 0.38 -8.97
CA ASP A 32 -6.41 0.79 -9.38
C ASP A 32 -6.77 2.24 -9.00
N HIS A 33 -5.86 2.99 -8.35
CA HIS A 33 -6.15 4.32 -7.81
C HIS A 33 -5.95 5.48 -8.79
N ALA A 34 -5.30 5.23 -9.93
CA ALA A 34 -5.13 6.21 -11.00
C ALA A 34 -5.56 5.60 -12.35
N GLU A 35 -6.08 6.41 -13.25
CA GLU A 35 -6.47 5.99 -14.59
C GLU A 35 -5.25 5.63 -15.45
N ILE A 36 -4.12 6.29 -15.21
CA ILE A 36 -2.82 5.97 -15.81
C ILE A 36 -1.80 5.76 -14.67
N ALA A 37 -1.00 4.72 -14.80
CA ALA A 37 0.24 4.53 -14.08
C ALA A 37 1.28 3.97 -15.07
N ALA A 38 2.43 4.64 -15.20
CA ALA A 38 3.41 4.30 -16.22
C ALA A 38 4.82 4.69 -15.82
N THR A 39 5.80 3.94 -16.31
CA THR A 39 7.21 4.37 -16.34
C THR A 39 7.46 5.13 -17.63
N VAL A 40 8.03 6.32 -17.51
CA VAL A 40 8.44 7.18 -18.63
C VAL A 40 9.95 7.30 -18.62
N ILE A 41 10.58 6.96 -19.75
CA ILE A 41 12.02 7.06 -19.96
C ILE A 41 12.29 8.18 -20.95
N GLY A 42 13.12 9.15 -20.55
CA GLY A 42 13.52 10.26 -21.39
C GLY A 42 14.96 10.70 -21.10
N THR A 43 15.42 11.77 -21.75
CA THR A 43 16.79 12.30 -21.58
C THR A 43 17.05 12.89 -20.21
N HIS A 44 15.99 13.27 -19.47
CA HIS A 44 16.09 13.78 -18.10
C HIS A 44 16.10 12.66 -17.05
N GLY A 45 15.96 11.40 -17.46
CA GLY A 45 15.95 10.22 -16.58
C GLY A 45 14.69 9.39 -16.71
N THR A 46 14.51 8.49 -15.75
CA THR A 46 13.32 7.63 -15.65
C THR A 46 12.43 8.12 -14.52
N VAL A 47 11.15 8.30 -14.79
CA VAL A 47 10.15 8.74 -13.81
C VAL A 47 8.95 7.79 -13.83
N PHE A 48 8.37 7.52 -12.67
CA PHE A 48 7.09 6.82 -12.58
C PHE A 48 5.98 7.85 -12.46
N ILE A 49 5.00 7.79 -13.35
CA ILE A 49 3.90 8.74 -13.34
C ILE A 49 2.58 8.08 -12.96
N LYS A 50 1.75 8.84 -12.26
CA LYS A 50 0.33 8.57 -12.08
C LYS A 50 -0.45 9.75 -12.64
N ALA A 51 -1.54 9.46 -13.38
CA ALA A 51 -2.44 10.50 -13.88
C ALA A 51 -3.90 10.11 -13.62
N ALA A 52 -4.70 11.10 -13.24
CA ALA A 52 -6.10 10.93 -12.89
C ALA A 52 -6.95 12.10 -13.37
N HIS A 53 -8.21 11.82 -13.79
CA HIS A 53 -9.16 12.84 -14.17
C HIS A 53 -10.54 12.64 -13.53
N SER A 54 -10.88 11.42 -13.10
CA SER A 54 -12.12 11.20 -12.35
C SER A 54 -12.06 11.85 -10.99
N ASP A 55 -13.19 12.25 -10.44
CA ASP A 55 -13.25 12.85 -9.09
C ASP A 55 -12.61 11.97 -8.02
N PHE A 56 -12.83 10.65 -8.13
CA PHE A 56 -12.22 9.69 -7.20
C PHE A 56 -10.70 9.61 -7.40
N GLY A 57 -10.24 9.42 -8.64
CA GLY A 57 -8.82 9.30 -8.96
C GLY A 57 -8.04 10.56 -8.58
N VAL A 58 -8.56 11.74 -8.91
CA VAL A 58 -7.93 13.02 -8.55
C VAL A 58 -7.84 13.20 -7.04
N ARG A 59 -8.90 12.88 -6.28
CA ARG A 59 -8.85 12.94 -4.80
C ARG A 59 -7.81 11.99 -4.23
N SER A 60 -7.76 10.75 -4.74
CA SER A 60 -6.79 9.73 -4.30
C SER A 60 -5.36 10.15 -4.62
N LEU A 61 -5.10 10.62 -5.85
CA LEU A 61 -3.76 11.04 -6.27
C LEU A 61 -3.29 12.33 -5.57
N ARG A 62 -4.20 13.28 -5.29
CA ARG A 62 -3.87 14.46 -4.46
C ARG A 62 -3.55 14.08 -3.01
N TYR A 63 -4.23 13.06 -2.49
CA TYR A 63 -3.91 12.54 -1.16
C TYR A 63 -2.51 11.93 -1.15
N GLU A 64 -2.19 11.05 -2.09
CA GLU A 64 -0.88 10.43 -2.24
C GLU A 64 0.23 11.48 -2.42
N LEU A 65 0.02 12.47 -3.30
CA LEU A 65 0.94 13.58 -3.52
C LEU A 65 1.29 14.29 -2.21
N ARG A 66 0.28 14.72 -1.46
CA ARG A 66 0.46 15.43 -0.19
C ARG A 66 1.20 14.59 0.86
N VAL A 67 0.87 13.32 0.96
CA VAL A 67 1.55 12.40 1.87
C VAL A 67 3.00 12.22 1.44
N SER A 68 3.26 11.95 0.17
CA SER A 68 4.61 11.71 -0.36
C SER A 68 5.52 12.95 -0.23
N GLU A 69 4.98 14.17 -0.39
CA GLU A 69 5.74 15.42 -0.17
C GLU A 69 6.12 15.61 1.31
N ALA A 70 5.29 15.12 2.24
CA ALA A 70 5.56 15.21 3.67
C ALA A 70 6.50 14.10 4.18
N LEU A 71 6.73 13.04 3.40
CA LEU A 71 7.59 11.93 3.79
C LEU A 71 9.04 12.15 3.35
N SER A 72 9.97 11.58 4.13
CA SER A 72 11.36 11.53 3.71
C SER A 72 11.55 10.53 2.56
N ARG A 73 12.58 10.74 1.75
CA ARG A 73 12.96 9.83 0.66
C ARG A 73 13.33 8.42 1.13
N SER A 74 13.53 8.20 2.41
CA SER A 74 13.75 6.86 2.97
C SER A 74 12.48 6.01 3.06
N HIS A 75 11.31 6.65 3.14
CA HIS A 75 10.02 5.97 3.30
C HIS A 75 9.19 5.96 2.01
N SER A 76 9.33 6.98 1.16
CA SER A 76 8.55 7.13 -0.07
C SER A 76 9.47 7.51 -1.24
N PRO A 77 9.16 7.13 -2.49
CA PRO A 77 9.73 7.77 -3.66
C PRO A 77 9.48 9.28 -3.59
N ALA A 78 10.47 10.06 -4.00
CA ALA A 78 10.30 11.50 -4.07
C ALA A 78 9.24 11.87 -5.11
N VAL A 79 8.50 12.94 -4.84
CA VAL A 79 7.76 13.64 -5.89
C VAL A 79 8.77 14.47 -6.68
N GLU A 80 8.92 14.17 -7.97
CA GLU A 80 9.82 14.90 -8.85
C GLU A 80 9.13 16.16 -9.41
N TRP A 81 7.89 16.03 -9.79
CA TRP A 81 7.04 17.12 -10.30
C TRP A 81 5.56 16.71 -10.32
N TYR A 82 4.69 17.69 -10.42
CA TYR A 82 3.28 17.50 -10.73
C TYR A 82 2.73 18.68 -11.52
N PHE A 83 1.62 18.48 -12.20
CA PHE A 83 0.87 19.52 -12.91
C PHE A 83 -0.59 19.14 -13.14
N GLU A 84 -1.37 20.14 -13.50
CA GLU A 84 -2.76 19.97 -13.96
C GLU A 84 -2.88 20.52 -15.38
N ALA A 85 -3.47 19.74 -16.30
CA ALA A 85 -3.73 20.14 -17.68
C ALA A 85 -4.95 19.40 -18.23
N ALA A 86 -5.81 20.10 -18.96
CA ALA A 86 -6.99 19.55 -19.61
C ALA A 86 -7.89 18.68 -18.69
N GLY A 87 -8.01 19.07 -17.41
CA GLY A 87 -8.79 18.35 -16.39
C GLY A 87 -8.10 17.14 -15.77
N TRP A 88 -6.83 16.91 -16.07
CA TRP A 88 -6.01 15.84 -15.50
C TRP A 88 -5.07 16.37 -14.43
N LEU A 89 -4.94 15.64 -13.34
CA LEU A 89 -3.82 15.75 -12.41
C LEU A 89 -2.79 14.68 -12.77
N VAL A 90 -1.54 15.11 -12.95
CA VAL A 90 -0.40 14.22 -13.23
C VAL A 90 0.67 14.43 -12.17
N VAL A 91 1.18 13.34 -11.61
CA VAL A 91 2.26 13.34 -10.63
C VAL A 91 3.38 12.42 -11.10
N GLY A 92 4.59 12.94 -11.17
CA GLY A 92 5.82 12.19 -11.43
C GLY A 92 6.55 11.89 -10.13
N PHE A 93 6.83 10.62 -9.90
CA PHE A 93 7.56 10.10 -8.75
C PHE A 93 8.93 9.58 -9.17
N GLU A 94 9.90 9.62 -8.28
CA GLU A 94 11.17 8.90 -8.41
C GLU A 94 10.88 7.45 -8.83
N HIS A 95 11.51 7.00 -9.91
CA HIS A 95 11.38 5.61 -10.36
C HIS A 95 12.18 4.70 -9.43
N CYS A 96 11.52 3.70 -8.88
CA CYS A 96 12.16 2.65 -8.09
C CYS A 96 12.50 1.49 -9.01
N ASP A 97 13.79 1.34 -9.35
CA ASP A 97 14.28 0.27 -10.21
C ASP A 97 14.47 -1.03 -9.43
N GLY A 98 13.73 -2.06 -9.79
CA GLY A 98 13.80 -3.38 -9.19
C GLY A 98 12.51 -4.20 -9.31
N PRO A 99 12.57 -5.49 -8.99
CA PRO A 99 11.39 -6.35 -8.95
C PRO A 99 10.51 -6.06 -7.73
N HIS A 100 9.26 -6.46 -7.82
CA HIS A 100 8.39 -6.54 -6.65
C HIS A 100 8.89 -7.59 -5.67
N ALA A 101 8.70 -7.33 -4.36
CA ALA A 101 9.14 -8.22 -3.30
C ALA A 101 8.39 -9.56 -3.33
N ASP A 102 9.13 -10.64 -3.18
CA ASP A 102 8.59 -11.97 -2.94
C ASP A 102 8.36 -12.17 -1.45
N LEU A 103 7.09 -12.30 -1.07
CA LEU A 103 6.67 -12.53 0.32
C LEU A 103 6.48 -14.01 0.67
N SER A 104 6.83 -14.94 -0.21
CA SER A 104 6.67 -16.38 0.03
C SER A 104 7.50 -16.88 1.24
N PRO A 105 7.09 -17.98 1.88
CA PRO A 105 7.84 -18.57 2.99
C PRO A 105 9.30 -18.86 2.62
N GLY A 106 10.23 -18.30 3.39
CA GLY A 106 11.67 -18.49 3.17
C GLY A 106 12.32 -17.50 2.20
N SER A 107 11.56 -16.64 1.54
CA SER A 107 12.11 -15.60 0.66
C SER A 107 13.13 -14.70 1.40
N PRO A 108 14.27 -14.38 0.77
CA PRO A 108 15.24 -13.43 1.32
C PRO A 108 14.65 -12.01 1.50
N ASP A 109 13.63 -11.64 0.71
CA ASP A 109 13.00 -10.32 0.74
C ASP A 109 12.26 -10.07 2.06
N LEU A 110 11.82 -11.12 2.74
CA LEU A 110 11.24 -11.02 4.09
C LEU A 110 12.20 -10.38 5.11
N LYS A 111 13.52 -10.46 4.91
CA LYS A 111 14.50 -9.76 5.76
C LYS A 111 14.50 -8.26 5.50
N LEU A 112 14.35 -7.88 4.22
CA LEU A 112 14.25 -6.48 3.81
C LEU A 112 12.94 -5.87 4.31
N LEU A 113 11.83 -6.60 4.15
CA LEU A 113 10.52 -6.18 4.66
C LEU A 113 10.55 -5.98 6.17
N ARG A 114 11.14 -6.90 6.92
CA ARG A 114 11.28 -6.76 8.38
C ARG A 114 12.01 -5.48 8.79
N LYS A 115 13.08 -5.12 8.06
CA LYS A 115 13.83 -3.88 8.31
C LYS A 115 12.99 -2.64 7.99
N ALA A 116 12.28 -2.66 6.88
CA ALA A 116 11.40 -1.57 6.48
C ALA A 116 10.25 -1.35 7.47
N LEU A 117 9.62 -2.43 7.95
CA LEU A 117 8.56 -2.37 8.97
C LEU A 117 9.06 -1.84 10.31
N ALA A 118 10.26 -2.22 10.74
CA ALA A 118 10.86 -1.69 11.97
C ALA A 118 11.10 -0.17 11.87
N ALA A 119 11.59 0.31 10.72
CA ALA A 119 11.75 1.74 10.47
C ALA A 119 10.41 2.48 10.39
N LEU A 120 9.42 1.88 9.74
CA LEU A 120 8.08 2.46 9.63
C LEU A 120 7.39 2.57 10.99
N ALA A 121 7.52 1.56 11.85
CA ALA A 121 6.94 1.57 13.19
C ALA A 121 7.45 2.72 14.09
N GLU A 122 8.65 3.23 13.82
CA GLU A 122 9.25 4.38 14.51
C GLU A 122 8.98 5.71 13.80
N THR A 123 8.25 5.69 12.68
CA THR A 123 8.00 6.90 11.88
C THR A 123 6.74 7.59 12.38
N PRO A 124 6.84 8.81 12.94
CA PRO A 124 5.66 9.58 13.33
C PRO A 124 4.82 9.93 12.09
N ALA A 125 3.52 9.97 12.28
CA ALA A 125 2.62 10.46 11.24
C ALA A 125 2.96 11.93 10.92
N PRO A 126 3.12 12.29 9.62
CA PRO A 126 3.40 13.67 9.24
C PRO A 126 2.20 14.57 9.56
N ASP A 127 2.48 15.87 9.75
CA ASP A 127 1.44 16.88 10.02
C ASP A 127 0.67 17.26 8.76
N VAL A 128 -0.01 16.28 8.20
CA VAL A 128 -0.94 16.42 7.07
C VAL A 128 -2.19 15.59 7.35
N PRO A 129 -3.36 15.94 6.78
CA PRO A 129 -4.56 15.11 6.95
C PRO A 129 -4.34 13.67 6.47
N LEU A 130 -4.41 12.71 7.40
CA LEU A 130 -4.32 11.28 7.16
C LEU A 130 -5.65 10.58 7.45
N PHE A 131 -5.84 9.40 6.86
CA PHE A 131 -6.97 8.55 7.26
C PHE A 131 -6.84 8.16 8.73
N SER A 132 -7.98 8.01 9.42
CA SER A 132 -8.07 7.25 10.67
C SER A 132 -8.30 5.76 10.36
N PRO A 133 -8.06 4.85 11.32
CA PRO A 133 -8.39 3.43 11.16
C PRO A 133 -9.82 3.20 10.69
N LYS A 134 -10.80 3.92 11.26
CA LYS A 134 -12.21 3.84 10.84
C LYS A 134 -12.42 4.24 9.39
N ALA A 135 -11.84 5.37 8.98
CA ALA A 135 -12.00 5.87 7.61
C ALA A 135 -11.36 4.92 6.59
N ARG A 136 -10.23 4.30 6.93
CA ARG A 136 -9.48 3.39 6.04
C ARG A 136 -10.04 1.97 6.06
N LEU A 137 -10.31 1.41 7.23
CA LEU A 137 -10.64 0.00 7.38
C LEU A 137 -12.14 -0.25 7.46
N GLY A 138 -12.95 0.78 7.80
CA GLY A 138 -14.39 0.65 7.97
C GLY A 138 -14.80 0.16 9.36
N PHE A 139 -13.84 -0.05 10.26
CA PHE A 139 -14.05 -0.38 11.67
C PHE A 139 -12.96 0.29 12.53
N GLU A 140 -13.19 0.37 13.83
CA GLU A 140 -12.30 1.01 14.79
C GLU A 140 -12.31 0.29 16.13
N HIS A 141 -11.22 0.44 16.86
CA HIS A 141 -11.09 0.10 18.28
C HIS A 141 -10.13 1.11 18.92
N PRO A 142 -10.32 1.57 20.17
CA PRO A 142 -9.45 2.57 20.77
C PRO A 142 -7.95 2.22 20.73
N ALA A 143 -7.60 0.93 20.83
CA ALA A 143 -6.21 0.48 20.73
C ALA A 143 -5.60 0.60 19.32
N MET A 144 -6.40 0.90 18.29
CA MET A 144 -5.89 1.16 16.93
C MET A 144 -5.43 2.62 16.78
N ASP A 145 -5.83 3.51 17.70
CA ASP A 145 -5.40 4.90 17.67
C ASP A 145 -3.90 5.01 18.03
N GLY A 146 -3.23 5.93 17.40
CA GLY A 146 -1.80 6.17 17.60
C GLY A 146 -1.29 7.30 16.72
N ASP A 147 -0.02 7.64 16.91
CA ASP A 147 0.63 8.76 16.22
C ASP A 147 1.67 8.29 15.18
N THR A 148 1.61 7.03 14.79
CA THR A 148 2.54 6.43 13.82
C THR A 148 1.94 6.46 12.41
N LEU A 149 2.81 6.67 11.43
CA LEU A 149 2.46 6.49 10.02
C LEU A 149 2.36 5.01 9.71
N VAL A 150 1.23 4.57 9.17
CA VAL A 150 1.03 3.22 8.65
C VAL A 150 0.53 3.29 7.21
N HIS A 151 0.99 2.37 6.38
CA HIS A 151 0.64 2.30 4.97
C HIS A 151 -0.72 1.63 4.73
N THR A 152 -1.00 0.58 5.47
CA THR A 152 -2.24 -0.25 5.47
C THR A 152 -2.54 -1.00 4.16
N ASP A 153 -1.58 -1.04 3.24
CA ASP A 153 -1.72 -1.75 1.95
C ASP A 153 -0.37 -2.28 1.44
N LEU A 154 0.41 -2.92 2.32
CA LEU A 154 1.74 -3.46 2.01
C LEU A 154 1.66 -4.80 1.24
N GLY A 155 0.85 -4.84 0.17
CA GLY A 155 0.89 -5.94 -0.79
C GLY A 155 2.18 -5.96 -1.62
N PRO A 156 2.52 -7.09 -2.25
CA PRO A 156 3.74 -7.22 -3.07
C PRO A 156 3.88 -6.13 -4.13
N ALA A 157 2.76 -5.70 -4.74
CA ALA A 157 2.75 -4.63 -5.75
C ALA A 157 3.29 -3.27 -5.23
N ASN A 158 3.22 -3.04 -3.92
CA ASN A 158 3.64 -1.79 -3.27
C ASN A 158 5.03 -1.88 -2.61
N LEU A 159 5.74 -2.99 -2.85
CA LEU A 159 7.05 -3.28 -2.28
C LEU A 159 8.05 -3.57 -3.40
N ILE A 160 9.03 -2.69 -3.60
CA ILE A 160 10.03 -2.82 -4.66
C ILE A 160 11.40 -3.07 -4.04
N VAL A 161 12.06 -4.17 -4.45
CA VAL A 161 13.41 -4.53 -4.01
C VAL A 161 14.42 -3.83 -4.91
N THR A 162 15.07 -2.80 -4.39
CA THR A 162 16.09 -2.04 -5.10
C THR A 162 17.49 -2.38 -4.60
N GLN A 163 18.52 -1.91 -5.30
CA GLN A 163 19.92 -2.02 -4.83
C GLN A 163 20.16 -1.33 -3.47
N ARG A 164 19.29 -0.38 -3.07
CA ARG A 164 19.37 0.35 -1.80
C ARG A 164 18.52 -0.27 -0.69
N GLY A 165 17.81 -1.37 -0.96
CA GLY A 165 16.90 -2.04 -0.05
C GLY A 165 15.44 -1.96 -0.52
N LEU A 166 14.51 -2.28 0.37
CA LEU A 166 13.09 -2.28 0.05
C LEU A 166 12.54 -0.84 0.04
N ARG A 167 11.80 -0.52 -1.03
CA ARG A 167 11.08 0.74 -1.18
C ARG A 167 9.58 0.48 -1.08
N ILE A 168 8.89 1.32 -0.32
CA ILE A 168 7.44 1.29 -0.18
C ILE A 168 6.86 2.37 -1.10
N VAL A 169 5.93 1.97 -1.96
CA VAL A 169 5.29 2.86 -2.97
C VAL A 169 3.77 2.86 -2.79
N ASP A 170 3.07 3.78 -3.44
CA ASP A 170 1.60 3.91 -3.41
C ASP A 170 1.02 4.28 -2.02
N TRP A 171 1.35 5.46 -1.54
CA TRP A 171 0.91 6.00 -0.24
C TRP A 171 -0.54 6.53 -0.23
N ALA A 172 -1.34 6.15 -1.23
CA ALA A 172 -2.74 6.57 -1.36
C ALA A 172 -3.64 6.14 -0.19
N MET A 173 -3.17 5.18 0.64
CA MET A 173 -3.90 4.65 1.79
C MET A 173 -3.22 4.93 3.13
N ALA A 174 -2.26 5.86 3.17
CA ALA A 174 -1.56 6.24 4.39
C ALA A 174 -2.54 6.59 5.52
N THR A 175 -2.26 6.09 6.70
CA THR A 175 -3.16 6.19 7.85
C THR A 175 -2.36 6.57 9.08
N LYS A 176 -2.95 7.35 9.98
CA LYS A 176 -2.41 7.62 11.30
C LYS A 176 -3.01 6.61 12.28
N ALA A 177 -2.16 5.73 12.86
CA ALA A 177 -2.62 4.64 13.71
C ALA A 177 -1.52 4.13 14.66
N ALA A 178 -1.86 3.20 15.54
CA ALA A 178 -0.89 2.41 16.28
C ALA A 178 -0.08 1.52 15.33
N PRO A 179 1.25 1.32 15.52
CA PRO A 179 2.13 0.65 14.56
C PRO A 179 1.78 -0.83 14.32
N TRP A 180 1.13 -1.50 15.28
CA TRP A 180 0.68 -2.87 15.11
C TRP A 180 -0.41 -3.02 14.03
N VAL A 181 -1.16 -1.95 13.72
CA VAL A 181 -2.19 -1.96 12.68
C VAL A 181 -1.60 -2.29 11.30
N GLU A 182 -0.39 -1.80 11.01
CA GLU A 182 0.34 -2.17 9.79
C GLU A 182 0.58 -3.68 9.71
N LEU A 183 1.03 -4.26 10.82
CA LEU A 183 1.33 -5.69 10.90
C LEU A 183 0.06 -6.54 10.77
N ALA A 184 -1.04 -6.09 11.38
CA ALA A 184 -2.33 -6.76 11.27
C ALA A 184 -2.89 -6.72 9.83
N THR A 185 -2.72 -5.61 9.11
CA THR A 185 -3.11 -5.54 7.68
C THR A 185 -2.18 -6.36 6.78
N LEU A 186 -0.90 -6.45 7.11
CA LEU A 186 0.08 -7.26 6.36
C LEU A 186 -0.18 -8.77 6.47
N THR A 187 -0.84 -9.24 7.55
CA THR A 187 -1.12 -10.67 7.75
C THR A 187 -1.76 -11.32 6.53
N LEU A 188 -2.73 -10.66 5.91
CA LEU A 188 -3.42 -11.20 4.74
C LEU A 188 -2.48 -11.35 3.52
N TRP A 189 -1.51 -10.45 3.34
CA TRP A 189 -0.55 -10.53 2.25
C TRP A 189 0.50 -11.63 2.44
N LEU A 190 0.86 -11.93 3.69
CA LEU A 190 1.68 -13.11 3.99
C LEU A 190 0.90 -14.40 3.71
N ILE A 191 -0.39 -14.46 4.08
CA ILE A 191 -1.24 -15.62 3.79
C ILE A 191 -1.40 -15.78 2.27
N SER A 192 -1.65 -14.71 1.53
CA SER A 192 -1.72 -14.75 0.07
C SER A 192 -0.45 -15.27 -0.59
N ALA A 193 0.70 -15.01 0.01
CA ALA A 193 2.01 -15.46 -0.45
C ALA A 193 2.34 -16.91 -0.02
N GLY A 194 1.38 -17.64 0.59
CA GLY A 194 1.52 -19.05 0.92
C GLY A 194 1.93 -19.36 2.36
N HIS A 195 1.99 -18.36 3.26
CA HIS A 195 2.13 -18.64 4.69
C HIS A 195 0.83 -19.21 5.27
N THR A 196 0.93 -20.18 6.17
CA THR A 196 -0.22 -20.48 7.04
C THR A 196 -0.47 -19.29 7.98
N PRO A 197 -1.69 -19.09 8.51
CA PRO A 197 -1.95 -18.04 9.50
C PRO A 197 -1.00 -18.09 10.69
N GLN A 198 -0.67 -19.29 11.17
CA GLN A 198 0.31 -19.49 12.24
C GLN A 198 1.72 -19.01 11.85
N GLN A 199 2.19 -19.35 10.65
CA GLN A 199 3.50 -18.90 10.16
C GLN A 199 3.53 -17.37 9.97
N ALA A 200 2.46 -16.77 9.47
CA ALA A 200 2.34 -15.33 9.32
C ALA A 200 2.46 -14.63 10.69
N GLU A 201 1.69 -15.03 11.69
CA GLU A 201 1.80 -14.45 13.04
C GLU A 201 3.17 -14.70 13.69
N GLN A 202 3.76 -15.89 13.56
CA GLN A 202 5.11 -16.17 14.06
C GLN A 202 6.17 -15.28 13.40
N TRP A 203 5.98 -14.93 12.13
CA TRP A 203 6.87 -14.01 11.44
C TRP A 203 6.67 -12.57 11.94
N LEU A 204 5.41 -12.12 12.06
CA LEU A 204 5.03 -10.79 12.55
C LEU A 204 5.41 -10.57 14.01
N ALA A 205 5.34 -11.60 14.85
CA ALA A 205 5.74 -11.56 16.25
C ALA A 205 7.25 -11.28 16.47
N ARG A 206 8.06 -11.30 15.42
CA ARG A 206 9.46 -10.83 15.49
C ARG A 206 9.58 -9.31 15.43
N GLN A 207 8.48 -8.60 15.23
CA GLN A 207 8.41 -7.14 15.27
C GLN A 207 7.95 -6.69 16.66
N PRO A 208 8.68 -5.79 17.34
CA PRO A 208 8.25 -5.29 18.65
C PRO A 208 6.84 -4.69 18.64
N ALA A 209 6.47 -3.99 17.56
CA ALA A 209 5.16 -3.39 17.39
C ALA A 209 3.99 -4.41 17.47
N TRP A 210 4.20 -5.68 17.10
CA TRP A 210 3.18 -6.72 17.22
C TRP A 210 2.71 -6.94 18.66
N HIS A 211 3.64 -6.87 19.60
CA HIS A 211 3.38 -7.12 21.02
C HIS A 211 2.78 -5.91 21.75
N THR A 212 2.59 -4.78 21.06
CA THR A 212 1.88 -3.62 21.64
C THR A 212 0.36 -3.78 21.56
N ALA A 213 -0.14 -4.75 20.76
CA ALA A 213 -1.55 -5.08 20.70
C ALA A 213 -1.90 -6.19 21.70
N ASP A 214 -2.97 -5.98 22.49
CA ASP A 214 -3.58 -7.05 23.27
C ASP A 214 -4.05 -8.17 22.31
N PRO A 215 -3.83 -9.45 22.60
CA PRO A 215 -4.32 -10.56 21.79
C PRO A 215 -5.82 -10.50 21.48
N LYS A 216 -6.66 -10.01 22.40
CA LYS A 216 -8.09 -9.81 22.18
C LYS A 216 -8.39 -8.73 21.17
N VAL A 217 -7.53 -7.70 21.07
CA VAL A 217 -7.66 -6.64 20.07
C VAL A 217 -7.29 -7.17 18.68
N LEU A 218 -6.30 -8.06 18.60
CA LEU A 218 -5.99 -8.76 17.35
C LEU A 218 -7.12 -9.73 16.95
N ASP A 219 -7.79 -10.41 17.92
CA ASP A 219 -9.00 -11.22 17.65
C ASP A 219 -10.13 -10.35 17.09
N TYR A 220 -10.37 -9.19 17.71
CA TYR A 220 -11.32 -8.21 17.23
C TYR A 220 -10.99 -7.77 15.80
N PHE A 221 -9.74 -7.39 15.53
CA PHE A 221 -9.29 -6.94 14.21
C PHE A 221 -9.51 -8.02 13.15
N ALA A 222 -9.08 -9.25 13.41
CA ALA A 222 -9.26 -10.38 12.49
C ALA A 222 -10.74 -10.62 12.18
N THR A 223 -11.60 -10.60 13.22
CA THR A 223 -13.06 -10.76 13.08
C THR A 223 -13.65 -9.65 12.19
N ARG A 224 -13.40 -8.39 12.52
CA ARG A 224 -13.96 -7.26 11.78
C ARG A 224 -13.47 -7.19 10.33
N ASN A 225 -12.21 -7.56 10.11
CA ASN A 225 -11.65 -7.58 8.76
C ASN A 225 -12.26 -8.72 7.90
N ALA A 226 -12.45 -9.90 8.47
CA ALA A 226 -13.14 -11.01 7.80
C ALA A 226 -14.61 -10.67 7.48
N GLU A 227 -15.36 -10.11 8.42
CA GLU A 227 -16.75 -9.65 8.20
C GLU A 227 -16.84 -8.62 7.07
N LYS A 228 -15.92 -7.64 7.06
CA LYS A 228 -15.85 -6.62 6.02
C LYS A 228 -15.67 -7.22 4.63
N TRP A 229 -14.72 -8.14 4.48
CA TRP A 229 -14.42 -8.70 3.17
C TRP A 229 -15.45 -9.74 2.74
N ALA A 230 -16.03 -10.51 3.68
CA ALA A 230 -17.17 -11.37 3.41
C ALA A 230 -18.39 -10.58 2.90
N ALA A 231 -18.70 -9.42 3.53
CA ALA A 231 -19.78 -8.56 3.06
C ALA A 231 -19.53 -7.99 1.66
N LYS A 232 -18.26 -7.63 1.35
CA LYS A 232 -17.89 -7.14 0.01
C LYS A 232 -17.94 -8.25 -1.04
N SER A 233 -17.46 -9.45 -0.73
CA SER A 233 -17.45 -10.58 -1.67
C SER A 233 -18.87 -11.07 -2.02
N ALA A 234 -19.81 -10.88 -1.13
CA ALA A 234 -21.23 -11.23 -1.37
C ALA A 234 -21.87 -10.40 -2.53
N VAL A 235 -21.31 -9.24 -2.87
CA VAL A 235 -21.88 -8.34 -3.88
C VAL A 235 -20.90 -8.02 -5.03
N ALA A 236 -19.63 -8.36 -4.88
CA ALA A 236 -18.59 -8.09 -5.88
C ALA A 236 -18.36 -9.32 -6.76
N THR A 237 -18.14 -9.09 -8.05
CA THR A 237 -17.78 -10.13 -9.04
C THR A 237 -16.28 -10.25 -9.28
N ALA A 238 -15.48 -9.31 -8.79
CA ALA A 238 -14.03 -9.30 -8.99
C ALA A 238 -13.36 -10.39 -8.14
N SER A 239 -12.54 -11.24 -8.74
CA SER A 239 -11.88 -12.37 -8.08
C SER A 239 -11.01 -11.93 -6.90
N TRP A 240 -10.29 -10.82 -7.02
CA TRP A 240 -9.44 -10.32 -5.95
C TRP A 240 -10.21 -9.98 -4.65
N VAL A 241 -11.50 -9.62 -4.75
CA VAL A 241 -12.35 -9.40 -3.56
C VAL A 241 -12.64 -10.72 -2.87
N GLN A 242 -12.87 -11.80 -3.64
CA GLN A 242 -13.04 -13.14 -3.11
C GLN A 242 -11.74 -13.62 -2.43
N ASP A 243 -10.60 -13.43 -3.08
CA ASP A 243 -9.29 -13.80 -2.53
C ASP A 243 -9.05 -13.13 -1.16
N LEU A 244 -9.37 -11.82 -1.04
CA LEU A 244 -9.25 -11.10 0.24
C LEU A 244 -10.21 -11.64 1.31
N ALA A 245 -11.43 -12.04 0.93
CA ALA A 245 -12.38 -12.65 1.85
C ALA A 245 -11.87 -14.00 2.36
N ASP A 246 -11.28 -14.80 1.48
CA ASP A 246 -10.74 -16.11 1.82
C ASP A 246 -9.52 -15.98 2.76
N TRP A 247 -8.57 -15.11 2.46
CA TRP A 247 -7.38 -14.92 3.30
C TRP A 247 -7.71 -14.34 4.68
N THR A 248 -8.63 -13.38 4.74
CA THR A 248 -9.06 -12.83 6.04
C THR A 248 -9.85 -13.84 6.86
N SER A 249 -10.65 -14.69 6.21
CA SER A 249 -11.38 -15.79 6.85
C SER A 249 -10.43 -16.85 7.43
N LEU A 250 -9.36 -17.20 6.70
CA LEU A 250 -8.33 -18.13 7.20
C LEU A 250 -7.69 -17.62 8.49
N TRP A 251 -7.35 -16.34 8.55
CA TRP A 251 -6.77 -15.75 9.76
C TRP A 251 -7.78 -15.71 10.92
N PHE A 252 -9.01 -15.27 10.65
CA PHE A 252 -10.09 -15.28 11.64
C PHE A 252 -10.33 -16.68 12.22
N MET A 253 -10.44 -17.70 11.37
CA MET A 253 -10.65 -19.08 11.82
C MET A 253 -9.49 -19.58 12.71
N PHE A 254 -8.24 -19.27 12.34
CA PHE A 254 -7.07 -19.63 13.15
C PHE A 254 -7.13 -18.98 14.54
N ARG A 255 -7.46 -17.71 14.64
CA ARG A 255 -7.55 -17.01 15.93
C ARG A 255 -8.76 -17.40 16.77
N SER A 256 -9.83 -17.90 16.16
CA SER A 256 -11.05 -18.34 16.84
C SER A 256 -10.96 -19.76 17.43
N GLN A 257 -9.90 -20.52 17.14
CA GLN A 257 -9.73 -21.89 17.66
C GLN A 257 -9.51 -21.90 19.16
N PRO A 258 -10.09 -22.89 19.91
CA PRO A 258 -9.72 -23.15 21.29
C PRO A 258 -8.21 -23.49 21.37
N GLY A 259 -7.42 -22.68 22.06
CA GLY A 259 -5.96 -22.82 22.09
C GLY A 259 -5.21 -22.05 21.01
N GLY A 260 -5.88 -21.18 20.26
CA GLY A 260 -5.23 -20.18 19.39
C GLY A 260 -4.25 -19.29 20.18
N PRO A 261 -3.45 -18.41 19.50
CA PRO A 261 -2.30 -17.74 20.10
C PRO A 261 -2.70 -16.77 21.22
N ARG A 262 -3.06 -17.32 22.37
CA ARG A 262 -3.38 -16.62 23.61
C ARG A 262 -2.24 -16.79 24.61
N GLY A 263 -1.02 -16.50 24.20
CA GLY A 263 0.12 -16.61 25.08
C GLY A 263 1.08 -15.47 24.86
#